data_b35ddea605d395b0e38de6513c1de08c
#
_entry.id   b35ddea605d395b0e38de6513c1de08c
#
_cell.length_a   1.000
_cell.length_b   1.000
_cell.length_c   1.000
_cell.angle_alpha   90.00
_cell.angle_beta   90.00
_cell.angle_gamma   90.00
#
_symmetry.space_group_name_H-M   'P 1'
#
loop_
_entity.id
_entity.type
_entity.pdbx_description
1 polymer ?
#
loop_
_entity_poly.entity_id
_entity_poly.type
_entity_poly.pdbx_seq_one_letter_code
_entity_poly.pdbx_strand_id
1 'polypeptide(L)'
;MEHTAFRRDDLGHSVRLSVLPARRIVSLVPSLTEAVAASAPGVIVGATAWCTHPPGLEAERIGGTKNPDVERIVALRPDVVLANEEENRAPDLEALREAGVPVWVTEIRTVDQAFRSLDRMLTQACGLPRPAWLSDAETAWSAAPAPTPTTPTLTLHPRPRPRAVIPIWRRPWMVLGRDTFAGDMLSRLGIDNIYATHPERYPKIEIAELRAQRPDLVILPDEPYAFTPADGPEAFPEVPAALISGRHLTWYGPSLAGAVGLLSRQLRIAAPDV
;
A
#
# COMPACT_ATOMS: atom_id res chain seq x y z
N MET A 1 35.11 -3.99 13.35
CA MET A 1 34.17 -4.38 14.45
C MET A 1 32.77 -4.27 13.87
N GLU A 2 32.09 -5.41 13.73
CA GLU A 2 30.69 -5.42 13.30
C GLU A 2 29.83 -4.84 14.44
N HIS A 3 29.28 -3.66 14.22
CA HIS A 3 28.37 -3.06 15.19
C HIS A 3 26.98 -3.67 15.01
N THR A 4 26.66 -4.70 15.79
CA THR A 4 25.28 -5.22 15.87
C THR A 4 24.37 -4.11 16.42
N ALA A 5 23.35 -3.73 15.66
CA ALA A 5 22.33 -2.78 16.07
C ALA A 5 21.03 -3.51 16.41
N PHE A 6 20.36 -3.08 17.49
CA PHE A 6 18.99 -3.48 17.78
C PHE A 6 18.06 -2.33 17.46
N ARG A 7 17.03 -2.60 16.67
CA ARG A 7 15.99 -1.63 16.30
C ARG A 7 14.62 -2.27 16.50
N ARG A 8 13.59 -1.44 16.64
CA ARG A 8 12.21 -1.93 16.73
C ARG A 8 11.51 -1.73 15.40
N ASP A 9 10.83 -2.77 14.91
CA ASP A 9 9.93 -2.65 13.75
C ASP A 9 8.63 -1.90 14.12
N ASP A 10 7.67 -1.80 13.21
CA ASP A 10 6.43 -1.07 13.46
C ASP A 10 5.49 -1.81 14.41
N LEU A 11 5.64 -3.12 14.57
CA LEU A 11 4.92 -3.93 15.55
C LEU A 11 5.60 -3.96 16.93
N GLY A 12 6.75 -3.28 17.07
CA GLY A 12 7.51 -3.23 18.32
C GLY A 12 8.45 -4.39 18.55
N HIS A 13 8.60 -5.35 17.60
CA HIS A 13 9.55 -6.44 17.72
C HIS A 13 10.99 -5.91 17.63
N SER A 14 11.87 -6.46 18.50
CA SER A 14 13.29 -6.14 18.46
C SER A 14 13.97 -6.91 17.33
N VAL A 15 14.53 -6.20 16.36
CA VAL A 15 15.24 -6.76 15.21
C VAL A 15 16.73 -6.57 15.40
N ARG A 16 17.50 -7.67 15.38
CA ARG A 16 18.96 -7.66 15.44
C ARG A 16 19.53 -7.50 14.03
N LEU A 17 20.21 -6.40 13.78
CA LEU A 17 20.81 -6.06 12.50
C LEU A 17 22.35 -6.10 12.64
N SER A 18 22.97 -7.10 12.04
CA SER A 18 24.42 -7.33 12.16
C SER A 18 25.21 -6.70 11.01
N VAL A 19 24.55 -6.40 9.89
CA VAL A 19 25.16 -5.78 8.70
C VAL A 19 24.37 -4.53 8.34
N LEU A 20 25.01 -3.36 8.44
CA LEU A 20 24.47 -2.07 8.01
C LEU A 20 25.56 -1.26 7.29
N PRO A 21 25.28 -0.71 6.10
CA PRO A 21 24.04 -0.90 5.33
C PRO A 21 23.86 -2.34 4.86
N ALA A 22 22.62 -2.80 4.81
CA ALA A 22 22.25 -4.14 4.36
C ALA A 22 22.60 -4.32 2.87
N ARG A 23 23.21 -5.44 2.54
CA ARG A 23 23.65 -5.78 1.17
C ARG A 23 22.85 -6.92 0.56
N ARG A 24 22.14 -7.66 1.38
CA ARG A 24 21.32 -8.81 1.00
C ARG A 24 19.95 -8.66 1.62
N ILE A 25 19.01 -8.09 0.85
CA ILE A 25 17.64 -7.84 1.29
C ILE A 25 16.71 -8.82 0.60
N VAL A 26 15.85 -9.47 1.35
CA VAL A 26 14.70 -10.19 0.80
C VAL A 26 13.45 -9.38 1.09
N SER A 27 12.61 -9.16 0.09
CA SER A 27 11.36 -8.41 0.22
C SER A 27 10.16 -9.30 -0.06
N LEU A 28 9.23 -9.37 0.89
CA LEU A 28 8.00 -10.16 0.78
C LEU A 28 6.82 -9.35 0.23
N VAL A 29 7.01 -8.07 -0.07
CA VAL A 29 5.93 -7.14 -0.43
C VAL A 29 6.31 -6.31 -1.66
N PRO A 30 5.45 -6.24 -2.70
CA PRO A 30 5.75 -5.51 -3.93
C PRO A 30 6.14 -4.04 -3.72
N SER A 31 5.41 -3.30 -2.91
CA SER A 31 5.67 -1.89 -2.62
C SER A 31 7.00 -1.66 -1.91
N LEU A 32 7.36 -2.53 -0.94
CA LEU A 32 8.64 -2.46 -0.25
C LEU A 32 9.80 -2.83 -1.18
N THR A 33 9.59 -3.78 -2.10
CA THR A 33 10.55 -4.14 -3.14
C THR A 33 10.87 -2.93 -4.02
N GLU A 34 9.85 -2.24 -4.49
CA GLU A 34 10.03 -1.03 -5.31
C GLU A 34 10.75 0.06 -4.52
N ALA A 35 10.38 0.28 -3.25
CA ALA A 35 11.00 1.28 -2.38
C ALA A 35 12.51 1.04 -2.21
N VAL A 36 12.91 -0.21 -1.94
CA VAL A 36 14.34 -0.57 -1.79
C VAL A 36 15.06 -0.49 -3.13
N ALA A 37 14.49 -1.04 -4.21
CA ALA A 37 15.13 -1.04 -5.52
C ALA A 37 15.38 0.38 -6.04
N ALA A 38 14.47 1.33 -5.79
CA ALA A 38 14.62 2.73 -6.13
C ALA A 38 15.64 3.47 -5.25
N SER A 39 15.92 2.97 -4.05
CA SER A 39 16.83 3.61 -3.08
C SER A 39 18.24 3.04 -3.13
N ALA A 40 18.38 1.73 -3.40
CA ALA A 40 19.66 1.01 -3.45
C ALA A 40 19.56 -0.13 -4.49
N PRO A 41 19.82 0.14 -5.77
CA PRO A 41 19.82 -0.91 -6.80
C PRO A 41 20.81 -2.04 -6.48
N GLY A 42 20.40 -3.28 -6.74
CA GLY A 42 21.25 -4.47 -6.64
C GLY A 42 21.37 -5.10 -5.26
N VAL A 43 20.73 -4.54 -4.21
CA VAL A 43 20.78 -5.15 -2.87
C VAL A 43 19.67 -6.19 -2.61
N ILE A 44 18.64 -6.24 -3.46
CA ILE A 44 17.55 -7.21 -3.34
C ILE A 44 18.02 -8.55 -3.92
N VAL A 45 18.14 -9.57 -3.08
CA VAL A 45 18.55 -10.92 -3.46
C VAL A 45 17.38 -11.89 -3.59
N GLY A 46 16.23 -11.56 -3.01
CA GLY A 46 15.02 -12.37 -3.11
C GLY A 46 13.76 -11.49 -3.06
N ALA A 47 12.76 -11.84 -3.88
CA ALA A 47 11.48 -11.13 -3.93
C ALA A 47 10.34 -12.10 -4.30
N THR A 48 9.10 -11.78 -3.90
CA THR A 48 7.95 -12.60 -4.27
C THR A 48 7.66 -12.54 -5.77
N ALA A 49 6.87 -13.48 -6.27
CA ALA A 49 6.45 -13.49 -7.66
C ALA A 49 5.60 -12.26 -8.06
N TRP A 50 4.99 -11.60 -7.07
CA TRP A 50 4.18 -10.39 -7.25
C TRP A 50 4.98 -9.09 -7.30
N CYS A 51 6.28 -9.15 -7.00
CA CYS A 51 7.18 -7.99 -7.07
C CYS A 51 7.55 -7.71 -8.54
N THR A 52 6.67 -7.03 -9.26
CA THR A 52 6.80 -6.74 -10.70
C THR A 52 7.51 -5.42 -10.99
N HIS A 53 7.73 -4.59 -9.97
CA HIS A 53 8.43 -3.31 -10.09
C HIS A 53 9.68 -3.27 -9.19
N PRO A 54 10.78 -2.71 -9.71
CA PRO A 54 10.95 -2.26 -11.10
C PRO A 54 10.94 -3.45 -12.08
N PRO A 55 10.53 -3.22 -13.35
CA PRO A 55 10.65 -4.25 -14.37
C PRO A 55 12.11 -4.67 -14.52
N GLY A 56 12.35 -5.97 -14.75
CA GLY A 56 13.70 -6.52 -14.87
C GLY A 56 14.45 -6.69 -13.55
N LEU A 57 13.77 -6.65 -12.39
CA LEU A 57 14.41 -6.92 -11.11
C LEU A 57 15.05 -8.32 -11.08
N GLU A 58 16.38 -8.35 -11.00
CA GLU A 58 17.19 -9.56 -10.88
C GLU A 58 17.23 -9.99 -9.40
N ALA A 59 16.23 -10.77 -8.98
CA ALA A 59 16.15 -11.32 -7.63
C ALA A 59 15.55 -12.73 -7.69
N GLU A 60 15.99 -13.62 -6.80
CA GLU A 60 15.42 -14.95 -6.72
C GLU A 60 13.94 -14.91 -6.34
N ARG A 61 13.10 -15.69 -7.01
CA ARG A 61 11.67 -15.75 -6.70
C ARG A 61 11.42 -16.72 -5.56
N ILE A 62 10.89 -16.18 -4.45
CA ILE A 62 10.75 -16.88 -3.17
C ILE A 62 9.27 -17.16 -2.83
N GLY A 63 8.45 -17.48 -3.83
CA GLY A 63 7.02 -17.75 -3.64
C GLY A 63 6.13 -16.52 -3.67
N GLY A 64 4.98 -16.59 -3.02
CA GLY A 64 4.00 -15.51 -2.93
C GLY A 64 4.03 -14.75 -1.61
N THR A 65 3.31 -13.63 -1.49
CA THR A 65 3.22 -12.84 -0.26
C THR A 65 2.58 -13.61 0.90
N LYS A 66 1.60 -14.46 0.61
CA LYS A 66 0.88 -15.28 1.62
C LYS A 66 1.44 -16.69 1.80
N ASN A 67 2.42 -17.09 0.97
CA ASN A 67 3.05 -18.40 1.00
C ASN A 67 4.50 -18.30 0.51
N PRO A 68 5.38 -17.57 1.22
CA PRO A 68 6.78 -17.48 0.89
C PRO A 68 7.48 -18.82 1.14
N ASP A 69 8.52 -19.10 0.34
CA ASP A 69 9.40 -20.25 0.53
C ASP A 69 10.44 -19.92 1.62
N VAL A 70 10.11 -20.27 2.86
CA VAL A 70 10.93 -19.97 4.04
C VAL A 70 12.33 -20.59 3.94
N GLU A 71 12.44 -21.84 3.47
CA GLU A 71 13.73 -22.54 3.34
C GLU A 71 14.64 -21.82 2.34
N ARG A 72 14.07 -21.42 1.21
CA ARG A 72 14.79 -20.67 0.18
C ARG A 72 15.24 -19.30 0.70
N ILE A 73 14.39 -18.61 1.46
CA ILE A 73 14.74 -17.32 2.08
C ILE A 73 15.94 -17.50 3.04
N VAL A 74 15.90 -18.51 3.89
CA VAL A 74 16.99 -18.83 4.81
C VAL A 74 18.29 -19.16 4.05
N ALA A 75 18.20 -19.93 2.97
CA ALA A 75 19.35 -20.27 2.12
C ALA A 75 19.99 -19.03 1.44
N LEU A 76 19.21 -17.99 1.17
CA LEU A 76 19.70 -16.70 0.65
C LEU A 76 20.54 -15.93 1.68
N ARG A 77 20.50 -16.29 2.95
CA ARG A 77 21.22 -15.61 4.05
C ARG A 77 21.05 -14.09 3.99
N PRO A 78 19.82 -13.57 4.07
CA PRO A 78 19.59 -12.13 4.01
C PRO A 78 20.09 -11.41 5.26
N ASP A 79 20.56 -10.19 5.11
CA ASP A 79 20.87 -9.29 6.22
C ASP A 79 19.58 -8.81 6.91
N VAL A 80 18.48 -8.69 6.12
CA VAL A 80 17.15 -8.38 6.60
C VAL A 80 16.08 -8.88 5.61
N VAL A 81 14.96 -9.36 6.15
CA VAL A 81 13.71 -9.63 5.41
C VAL A 81 12.73 -8.52 5.70
N LEU A 82 12.15 -7.92 4.65
CA LEU A 82 11.15 -6.87 4.73
C LEU A 82 9.76 -7.45 4.51
N ALA A 83 8.86 -7.17 5.43
CA ALA A 83 7.49 -7.68 5.45
C ALA A 83 6.49 -6.58 5.84
N ASN A 84 5.20 -6.87 5.64
CA ASN A 84 4.10 -6.02 6.08
C ASN A 84 3.05 -6.86 6.84
N GLU A 85 2.50 -6.30 7.89
CA GLU A 85 1.52 -6.96 8.78
C GLU A 85 0.30 -7.49 8.03
N GLU A 86 -0.19 -6.72 7.06
CA GLU A 86 -1.37 -7.07 6.29
C GLU A 86 -1.10 -8.07 5.17
N GLU A 87 0.07 -7.94 4.52
CA GLU A 87 0.44 -8.72 3.33
C GLU A 87 0.97 -10.12 3.68
N ASN A 88 1.67 -10.27 4.79
CA ASN A 88 2.35 -11.50 5.14
C ASN A 88 1.68 -12.20 6.32
N ARG A 89 1.79 -13.53 6.37
CA ARG A 89 1.21 -14.34 7.43
C ARG A 89 2.15 -14.40 8.63
N ALA A 90 1.62 -14.18 9.82
CA ALA A 90 2.41 -14.23 11.05
C ALA A 90 3.21 -15.54 11.25
N PRO A 91 2.67 -16.76 10.95
CA PRO A 91 3.43 -18.00 11.09
C PRO A 91 4.67 -18.08 10.19
N ASP A 92 4.63 -17.52 8.98
CA ASP A 92 5.76 -17.52 8.06
C ASP A 92 6.87 -16.58 8.56
N LEU A 93 6.49 -15.42 9.12
CA LEU A 93 7.42 -14.47 9.71
C LEU A 93 8.07 -15.03 10.99
N GLU A 94 7.31 -15.78 11.78
CA GLU A 94 7.84 -16.43 12.99
C GLU A 94 8.85 -17.54 12.63
N ALA A 95 8.54 -18.38 11.64
CA ALA A 95 9.45 -19.38 11.13
C ALA A 95 10.80 -18.79 10.66
N LEU A 96 10.76 -17.61 10.01
CA LEU A 96 11.99 -16.89 9.64
C LEU A 96 12.77 -16.41 10.86
N ARG A 97 12.11 -15.90 11.91
CA ARG A 97 12.74 -15.47 13.15
C ARG A 97 13.35 -16.63 13.92
N GLU A 98 12.65 -17.76 14.01
CA GLU A 98 13.15 -19.01 14.62
C GLU A 98 14.39 -19.53 13.88
N ALA A 99 14.46 -19.36 12.56
CA ALA A 99 15.65 -19.66 11.77
C ALA A 99 16.79 -18.63 11.93
N GLY A 100 16.62 -17.62 12.80
CA GLY A 100 17.62 -16.59 13.07
C GLY A 100 17.72 -15.49 12.02
N VAL A 101 16.75 -15.38 11.12
CA VAL A 101 16.71 -14.35 10.08
C VAL A 101 16.14 -13.05 10.67
N PRO A 102 16.81 -11.88 10.48
CA PRO A 102 16.26 -10.60 10.87
C PRO A 102 15.02 -10.26 10.03
N VAL A 103 13.86 -10.06 10.67
CA VAL A 103 12.60 -9.72 10.00
C VAL A 103 12.11 -8.37 10.49
N TRP A 104 11.97 -7.42 9.56
CA TRP A 104 11.38 -6.11 9.79
C TRP A 104 9.98 -6.06 9.23
N VAL A 105 9.00 -5.78 10.08
CA VAL A 105 7.59 -5.72 9.70
C VAL A 105 7.11 -4.27 9.70
N THR A 106 6.54 -3.83 8.59
CA THR A 106 5.86 -2.53 8.45
C THR A 106 4.38 -2.67 8.80
N GLU A 107 3.79 -1.62 9.40
CA GLU A 107 2.35 -1.47 9.62
C GLU A 107 1.92 -0.12 9.06
N ILE A 108 1.12 -0.15 7.98
CA ILE A 108 0.78 1.06 7.22
C ILE A 108 -0.72 1.09 6.92
N ARG A 109 -1.42 2.07 7.50
CA ARG A 109 -2.87 2.28 7.34
C ARG A 109 -3.21 3.68 6.87
N THR A 110 -2.25 4.61 6.91
CA THR A 110 -2.43 5.99 6.45
C THR A 110 -1.21 6.46 5.68
N VAL A 111 -1.36 7.52 4.91
CA VAL A 111 -0.26 8.16 4.16
C VAL A 111 0.85 8.63 5.10
N ASP A 112 0.50 9.22 6.24
CA ASP A 112 1.50 9.68 7.22
C ASP A 112 2.24 8.50 7.89
N GLN A 113 1.54 7.37 8.11
CA GLN A 113 2.19 6.15 8.58
C GLN A 113 3.14 5.59 7.51
N ALA A 114 2.73 5.62 6.24
CA ALA A 114 3.59 5.17 5.14
C ALA A 114 4.92 5.92 5.13
N PHE A 115 4.90 7.25 5.21
CA PHE A 115 6.12 8.05 5.22
C PHE A 115 7.03 7.72 6.41
N ARG A 116 6.46 7.63 7.62
CA ARG A 116 7.25 7.28 8.82
C ARG A 116 7.79 5.86 8.77
N SER A 117 6.98 4.90 8.35
CA SER A 117 7.36 3.48 8.26
C SER A 117 8.45 3.26 7.21
N LEU A 118 8.30 3.84 6.02
CA LEU A 118 9.29 3.75 4.94
C LEU A 118 10.62 4.42 5.32
N ASP A 119 10.57 5.60 5.95
CA ASP A 119 11.78 6.25 6.45
C ASP A 119 12.52 5.36 7.44
N ARG A 120 11.82 4.81 8.43
CA ARG A 120 12.40 3.90 9.42
C ARG A 120 12.92 2.61 8.80
N MET A 121 12.16 2.01 7.90
CA MET A 121 12.57 0.79 7.20
C MET A 121 13.85 1.03 6.40
N LEU A 122 13.90 2.08 5.60
CA LEU A 122 15.07 2.36 4.76
C LEU A 122 16.28 2.78 5.59
N THR A 123 16.11 3.67 6.59
CA THR A 123 17.23 4.21 7.35
C THR A 123 17.67 3.30 8.50
N GLN A 124 16.76 2.66 9.20
CA GLN A 124 17.07 1.87 10.40
C GLN A 124 17.23 0.38 10.11
N ALA A 125 16.35 -0.22 9.28
CA ALA A 125 16.46 -1.64 8.95
C ALA A 125 17.46 -1.90 7.83
N CYS A 126 17.45 -1.07 6.78
CA CYS A 126 18.37 -1.24 5.66
C CYS A 126 19.68 -0.45 5.81
N GLY A 127 19.73 0.56 6.69
CA GLY A 127 20.90 1.42 6.86
C GLY A 127 21.17 2.31 5.65
N LEU A 128 20.16 2.57 4.83
CA LEU A 128 20.26 3.41 3.63
C LEU A 128 20.02 4.88 3.98
N PRO A 129 20.58 5.81 3.20
CA PRO A 129 20.21 7.21 3.34
C PRO A 129 18.73 7.41 2.97
N ARG A 130 18.08 8.41 3.57
CA ARG A 130 16.71 8.78 3.19
C ARG A 130 16.67 9.19 1.71
N PRO A 131 15.86 8.53 0.88
CA PRO A 131 15.83 8.80 -0.55
C PRO A 131 15.04 10.06 -0.90
N ALA A 132 15.44 10.76 -1.97
CA ALA A 132 14.76 11.97 -2.43
C ALA A 132 13.27 11.72 -2.77
N TRP A 133 12.94 10.58 -3.41
CA TRP A 133 11.55 10.25 -3.77
C TRP A 133 10.59 10.24 -2.57
N LEU A 134 11.09 9.93 -1.37
CA LEU A 134 10.26 9.94 -0.15
C LEU A 134 9.90 11.37 0.25
N SER A 135 10.84 12.31 0.15
CA SER A 135 10.60 13.73 0.41
C SER A 135 9.69 14.35 -0.67
N ASP A 136 9.86 13.94 -1.93
CA ASP A 136 9.00 14.37 -3.03
C ASP A 136 7.56 13.90 -2.82
N ALA A 137 7.38 12.65 -2.38
CA ALA A 137 6.07 12.10 -2.05
C ALA A 137 5.41 12.84 -0.88
N GLU A 138 6.14 13.09 0.21
CA GLU A 138 5.62 13.89 1.34
C GLU A 138 5.19 15.29 0.89
N THR A 139 5.98 15.94 0.05
CA THR A 139 5.66 17.25 -0.49
C THR A 139 4.38 17.21 -1.34
N ALA A 140 4.25 16.22 -2.22
CA ALA A 140 3.07 16.06 -3.07
C ALA A 140 1.79 15.84 -2.24
N TRP A 141 1.86 15.03 -1.19
CA TRP A 141 0.72 14.74 -0.32
C TRP A 141 0.41 15.87 0.66
N SER A 142 1.39 16.66 1.09
CA SER A 142 1.17 17.85 1.92
C SER A 142 0.51 18.99 1.15
N ALA A 143 0.78 19.08 -0.16
CA ALA A 143 0.15 20.04 -1.06
C ALA A 143 -1.21 19.57 -1.60
N ALA A 144 -1.59 18.29 -1.39
CA ALA A 144 -2.92 17.79 -1.75
C ALA A 144 -3.98 18.59 -0.97
N PRO A 145 -5.13 18.91 -1.61
CA PRO A 145 -6.20 19.60 -0.91
C PRO A 145 -6.61 18.79 0.32
N ALA A 146 -6.30 19.34 1.50
CA ALA A 146 -6.69 18.73 2.75
C ALA A 146 -8.20 18.50 2.75
N PRO A 147 -8.72 17.40 3.33
CA PRO A 147 -10.14 17.27 3.58
C PRO A 147 -10.52 18.51 4.40
N THR A 148 -11.40 19.33 3.83
CA THR A 148 -11.81 20.60 4.44
C THR A 148 -12.29 20.28 5.86
N PRO A 149 -11.64 20.84 6.92
CA PRO A 149 -12.17 20.69 8.26
C PRO A 149 -13.58 21.30 8.26
N THR A 150 -14.48 20.68 8.96
CA THR A 150 -15.85 21.17 9.21
C THR A 150 -15.81 22.41 10.10
N THR A 151 -15.07 23.43 9.71
CA THR A 151 -15.14 24.76 10.31
C THR A 151 -16.00 25.59 9.35
N PRO A 152 -17.13 26.15 9.77
CA PRO A 152 -17.98 26.95 8.91
C PRO A 152 -17.31 28.30 8.67
N THR A 153 -16.36 28.35 7.76
CA THR A 153 -15.97 29.60 7.11
C THR A 153 -16.94 29.80 5.96
N LEU A 154 -17.65 30.94 6.00
CA LEU A 154 -18.66 31.39 5.05
C LEU A 154 -18.18 31.34 3.58
N THR A 155 -18.12 30.16 3.00
CA THR A 155 -18.10 29.96 1.56
C THR A 155 -19.43 29.35 1.17
N LEU A 156 -20.16 30.06 0.35
CA LEU A 156 -21.43 29.67 -0.26
C LEU A 156 -21.26 28.27 -0.87
N HIS A 157 -21.88 27.25 -0.22
CA HIS A 157 -21.99 25.85 -0.62
C HIS A 157 -20.68 25.12 -0.97
N PRO A 158 -19.97 24.52 0.03
CA PRO A 158 -19.01 23.48 -0.27
C PRO A 158 -19.77 22.33 -0.97
N ARG A 159 -19.33 21.95 -2.17
CA ARG A 159 -19.87 20.76 -2.84
C ARG A 159 -19.72 19.57 -1.90
N PRO A 160 -20.77 18.76 -1.68
CA PRO A 160 -20.63 17.55 -0.88
C PRO A 160 -19.58 16.64 -1.54
N ARG A 161 -18.77 15.98 -0.71
CA ARG A 161 -17.78 15.01 -1.17
C ARG A 161 -18.53 13.82 -1.78
N PRO A 162 -18.11 13.28 -2.94
CA PRO A 162 -18.76 12.12 -3.52
C PRO A 162 -18.60 10.90 -2.61
N ARG A 163 -19.71 10.23 -2.37
CA ARG A 163 -19.78 8.99 -1.62
C ARG A 163 -19.48 7.82 -2.55
N ALA A 164 -18.44 7.05 -2.25
CA ALA A 164 -18.00 5.98 -3.14
C ALA A 164 -18.05 4.61 -2.49
N VAL A 165 -18.31 3.61 -3.33
CA VAL A 165 -17.98 2.20 -3.06
C VAL A 165 -16.68 1.88 -3.78
N ILE A 166 -15.76 1.21 -3.09
CA ILE A 166 -14.43 0.90 -3.61
C ILE A 166 -14.21 -0.62 -3.55
N PRO A 167 -14.68 -1.38 -4.54
CA PRO A 167 -14.38 -2.80 -4.66
C PRO A 167 -12.88 -3.03 -4.91
N ILE A 168 -12.32 -4.02 -4.23
CA ILE A 168 -10.94 -4.49 -4.42
C ILE A 168 -10.88 -5.93 -4.91
N TRP A 169 -12.00 -6.64 -4.86
CA TRP A 169 -12.12 -8.01 -5.33
C TRP A 169 -13.54 -8.30 -5.80
N ARG A 170 -13.64 -9.23 -6.74
CA ARG A 170 -14.91 -9.72 -7.29
C ARG A 170 -15.01 -11.25 -7.15
N ARG A 171 -16.16 -11.75 -6.71
CA ARG A 171 -16.46 -13.19 -6.52
C ARG A 171 -15.70 -13.82 -5.34
N PRO A 172 -16.07 -13.50 -4.09
CA PRO A 172 -17.13 -12.55 -3.70
C PRO A 172 -16.70 -11.10 -3.84
N TRP A 173 -17.66 -10.16 -3.87
CA TRP A 173 -17.34 -8.75 -3.79
C TRP A 173 -16.75 -8.43 -2.42
N MET A 174 -15.56 -7.83 -2.43
CA MET A 174 -14.91 -7.29 -1.24
C MET A 174 -14.63 -5.81 -1.50
N VAL A 175 -14.89 -4.98 -0.51
CA VAL A 175 -14.73 -3.52 -0.62
C VAL A 175 -13.76 -2.98 0.44
N LEU A 176 -13.27 -1.77 0.25
CA LEU A 176 -12.53 -1.08 1.31
C LEU A 176 -13.48 -0.73 2.45
N GLY A 177 -13.13 -1.16 3.64
CA GLY A 177 -13.76 -0.78 4.91
C GLY A 177 -12.92 0.27 5.65
N ARG A 178 -12.91 0.18 7.00
CA ARG A 178 -12.14 1.09 7.87
C ARG A 178 -10.64 0.81 7.82
N ASP A 179 -9.86 1.75 8.32
CA ASP A 179 -8.44 1.61 8.65
C ASP A 179 -7.60 1.00 7.52
N THR A 180 -7.84 1.42 6.28
CA THR A 180 -7.09 1.00 5.11
C THR A 180 -6.28 2.15 4.53
N PHE A 181 -5.05 1.87 4.09
CA PHE A 181 -4.18 2.84 3.44
C PHE A 181 -4.85 3.51 2.23
N ALA A 182 -5.47 2.71 1.35
CA ALA A 182 -6.19 3.20 0.20
C ALA A 182 -7.40 4.08 0.58
N GLY A 183 -8.07 3.75 1.70
CA GLY A 183 -9.16 4.56 2.25
C GLY A 183 -8.69 5.94 2.72
N ASP A 184 -7.54 6.02 3.41
CA ASP A 184 -6.93 7.29 3.82
C ASP A 184 -6.53 8.14 2.61
N MET A 185 -5.90 7.51 1.59
CA MET A 185 -5.55 8.19 0.34
C MET A 185 -6.77 8.82 -0.35
N LEU A 186 -7.84 8.04 -0.54
CA LEU A 186 -9.07 8.52 -1.18
C LEU A 186 -9.74 9.62 -0.36
N SER A 187 -9.75 9.48 0.97
CA SER A 187 -10.25 10.53 1.86
C SER A 187 -9.48 11.84 1.68
N ARG A 188 -8.15 11.80 1.58
CA ARG A 188 -7.31 12.98 1.29
C ARG A 188 -7.57 13.57 -0.09
N LEU A 189 -8.00 12.75 -1.05
CA LEU A 189 -8.40 13.19 -2.39
C LEU A 189 -9.87 13.67 -2.47
N GLY A 190 -10.55 13.76 -1.33
CA GLY A 190 -11.91 14.30 -1.26
C GLY A 190 -13.03 13.29 -1.52
N ILE A 191 -12.74 12.00 -1.43
CA ILE A 191 -13.73 10.92 -1.59
C ILE A 191 -14.16 10.39 -0.23
N ASP A 192 -15.47 10.22 -0.03
CA ASP A 192 -16.03 9.58 1.17
C ASP A 192 -16.33 8.11 0.88
N ASN A 193 -15.57 7.21 1.53
CA ASN A 193 -15.83 5.78 1.46
C ASN A 193 -17.10 5.44 2.26
N ILE A 194 -18.12 4.86 1.62
CA ILE A 194 -19.39 4.47 2.27
C ILE A 194 -19.16 3.48 3.41
N TYR A 195 -18.16 2.61 3.29
CA TYR A 195 -17.83 1.59 4.27
C TYR A 195 -16.68 1.97 5.22
N ALA A 196 -16.30 3.25 5.30
CA ALA A 196 -15.19 3.72 6.14
C ALA A 196 -15.35 3.41 7.65
N THR A 197 -16.57 3.16 8.11
CA THR A 197 -16.88 2.79 9.51
C THR A 197 -17.21 1.31 9.70
N HIS A 198 -17.12 0.49 8.65
CA HIS A 198 -17.38 -0.94 8.76
C HIS A 198 -16.39 -1.59 9.73
N PRO A 199 -16.80 -2.54 10.59
CA PRO A 199 -15.90 -3.17 11.58
C PRO A 199 -14.74 -3.96 10.95
N GLU A 200 -14.93 -4.48 9.75
CA GLU A 200 -13.88 -5.17 8.97
C GLU A 200 -13.17 -4.21 8.02
N ARG A 201 -11.88 -4.44 7.77
CA ARG A 201 -11.07 -3.65 6.82
C ARG A 201 -11.40 -3.98 5.36
N TYR A 202 -11.80 -5.21 5.08
CA TYR A 202 -12.13 -5.70 3.75
C TYR A 202 -13.40 -6.57 3.80
N PRO A 203 -14.56 -5.96 4.08
CA PRO A 203 -15.80 -6.70 4.20
C PRO A 203 -16.24 -7.30 2.87
N LYS A 204 -16.85 -8.47 2.96
CA LYS A 204 -17.58 -9.10 1.85
C LYS A 204 -18.99 -8.60 1.87
N ILE A 205 -19.41 -7.95 0.80
CA ILE A 205 -20.73 -7.31 0.70
C ILE A 205 -21.42 -7.79 -0.58
N GLU A 206 -22.67 -8.18 -0.47
CA GLU A 206 -23.45 -8.59 -1.64
C GLU A 206 -23.71 -7.42 -2.58
N ILE A 207 -23.69 -7.67 -3.89
CA ILE A 207 -23.84 -6.62 -4.91
C ILE A 207 -25.16 -5.83 -4.78
N ALA A 208 -26.22 -6.50 -4.33
CA ALA A 208 -27.51 -5.86 -4.10
C ALA A 208 -27.42 -4.81 -2.97
N GLU A 209 -26.67 -5.11 -1.91
CA GLU A 209 -26.42 -4.18 -0.81
C GLU A 209 -25.52 -3.01 -1.26
N LEU A 210 -24.45 -3.28 -2.02
CA LEU A 210 -23.60 -2.23 -2.58
C LEU A 210 -24.40 -1.21 -3.40
N ARG A 211 -25.31 -1.69 -4.25
CA ARG A 211 -26.21 -0.84 -5.05
C ARG A 211 -27.23 -0.09 -4.18
N ALA A 212 -27.76 -0.73 -3.13
CA ALA A 212 -28.73 -0.12 -2.22
C ALA A 212 -28.15 1.09 -1.45
N GLN A 213 -26.82 1.17 -1.30
CA GLN A 213 -26.16 2.34 -0.71
C GLN A 213 -26.26 3.61 -1.57
N ARG A 214 -26.66 3.49 -2.84
CA ARG A 214 -26.75 4.58 -3.82
C ARG A 214 -25.47 5.41 -3.83
N PRO A 215 -24.33 4.83 -4.20
CA PRO A 215 -23.08 5.58 -4.30
C PRO A 215 -23.15 6.60 -5.43
N ASP A 216 -22.48 7.73 -5.25
CA ASP A 216 -22.29 8.73 -6.31
C ASP A 216 -21.23 8.27 -7.31
N LEU A 217 -20.31 7.38 -6.89
CA LEU A 217 -19.19 6.90 -7.67
C LEU A 217 -18.83 5.47 -7.26
N VAL A 218 -18.44 4.64 -8.23
CA VAL A 218 -17.76 3.36 -7.97
C VAL A 218 -16.31 3.48 -8.43
N ILE A 219 -15.38 3.19 -7.53
CA ILE A 219 -13.94 3.27 -7.81
C ILE A 219 -13.39 1.85 -7.95
N LEU A 220 -12.88 1.55 -9.13
CA LEU A 220 -12.45 0.22 -9.57
C LEU A 220 -10.95 0.25 -9.89
N PRO A 221 -10.08 -0.15 -8.95
CA PRO A 221 -8.64 -0.24 -9.20
C PRO A 221 -8.31 -1.45 -10.07
N ASP A 222 -7.21 -1.37 -10.84
CA ASP A 222 -6.70 -2.49 -11.65
C ASP A 222 -5.87 -3.51 -10.85
N GLU A 223 -5.72 -3.30 -9.53
CA GLU A 223 -5.10 -4.20 -8.55
C GLU A 223 -5.82 -4.08 -7.18
N PRO A 224 -5.89 -5.15 -6.36
CA PRO A 224 -5.42 -6.53 -6.59
C PRO A 224 -6.29 -7.33 -7.56
N TYR A 225 -7.57 -6.95 -7.78
CA TYR A 225 -8.39 -7.49 -8.85
C TYR A 225 -8.30 -6.57 -10.06
N ALA A 226 -8.03 -7.16 -11.23
CA ALA A 226 -7.88 -6.39 -12.46
C ALA A 226 -9.24 -5.99 -13.03
N PHE A 227 -9.86 -4.95 -12.45
CA PHE A 227 -11.06 -4.37 -13.04
C PHE A 227 -10.76 -3.71 -14.39
N THR A 228 -11.69 -3.85 -15.33
CA THR A 228 -11.56 -3.35 -16.70
C THR A 228 -12.85 -2.63 -17.12
N PRO A 229 -12.88 -1.92 -18.25
CA PRO A 229 -14.13 -1.33 -18.77
C PRO A 229 -15.25 -2.35 -19.01
N ALA A 230 -14.90 -3.63 -19.23
CA ALA A 230 -15.85 -4.71 -19.49
C ALA A 230 -16.12 -5.59 -18.25
N ASP A 231 -15.38 -5.43 -17.17
CA ASP A 231 -15.50 -6.23 -15.95
C ASP A 231 -15.42 -5.35 -14.70
N GLY A 232 -16.56 -5.07 -14.10
CA GLY A 232 -16.72 -4.23 -12.92
C GLY A 232 -17.82 -3.19 -13.08
N PRO A 233 -17.73 -2.23 -14.04
CA PRO A 233 -18.74 -1.18 -14.23
C PRO A 233 -20.14 -1.71 -14.53
N GLU A 234 -20.25 -2.82 -15.27
CA GLU A 234 -21.54 -3.42 -15.59
C GLU A 234 -22.33 -3.92 -14.36
N ALA A 235 -21.63 -4.12 -13.24
CA ALA A 235 -22.28 -4.42 -11.98
C ALA A 235 -22.97 -3.20 -11.34
N PHE A 236 -22.71 -1.98 -11.84
CA PHE A 236 -23.23 -0.71 -11.33
C PHE A 236 -23.76 0.17 -12.47
N PRO A 237 -24.77 -0.29 -13.25
CA PRO A 237 -25.12 0.32 -14.54
C PRO A 237 -25.59 1.79 -14.46
N GLU A 238 -26.03 2.24 -13.29
CA GLU A 238 -26.57 3.60 -13.07
C GLU A 238 -25.61 4.52 -12.32
N VAL A 239 -24.38 4.04 -12.04
CA VAL A 239 -23.40 4.77 -11.24
C VAL A 239 -22.15 5.02 -12.07
N PRO A 240 -21.63 6.26 -12.11
CA PRO A 240 -20.33 6.53 -12.72
C PRO A 240 -19.24 5.61 -12.13
N ALA A 241 -18.39 5.05 -13.00
CA ALA A 241 -17.30 4.18 -12.60
C ALA A 241 -15.95 4.81 -12.94
N ALA A 242 -15.08 4.95 -11.94
CA ALA A 242 -13.71 5.37 -12.10
C ALA A 242 -12.79 4.15 -12.14
N LEU A 243 -12.21 3.86 -13.30
CA LEU A 243 -11.11 2.91 -13.42
C LEU A 243 -9.81 3.62 -13.07
N ILE A 244 -9.13 3.17 -12.03
CA ILE A 244 -7.95 3.84 -11.49
C ILE A 244 -6.77 2.88 -11.33
N SER A 245 -5.57 3.45 -11.26
CA SER A 245 -4.36 2.67 -11.00
C SER A 245 -4.34 2.13 -9.57
N GLY A 246 -4.46 0.81 -9.44
CA GLY A 246 -4.37 0.10 -8.17
C GLY A 246 -3.00 0.26 -7.54
N ARG A 247 -1.91 0.18 -8.32
CA ARG A 247 -0.56 0.43 -7.82
C ARG A 247 -0.43 1.80 -7.14
N HIS A 248 -0.96 2.86 -7.75
CA HIS A 248 -0.90 4.21 -7.15
C HIS A 248 -1.85 4.38 -5.98
N LEU A 249 -2.88 3.53 -5.86
CA LEU A 249 -3.82 3.56 -4.75
C LEU A 249 -3.36 2.71 -3.56
N THR A 250 -2.66 1.59 -3.80
CA THR A 250 -2.42 0.58 -2.75
C THR A 250 -0.95 0.40 -2.38
N TRP A 251 0.00 0.87 -3.22
CA TRP A 251 1.41 0.71 -2.93
C TRP A 251 1.98 1.92 -2.18
N TYR A 252 2.66 1.65 -1.09
CA TYR A 252 3.43 2.63 -0.33
C TYR A 252 4.90 2.54 -0.73
N GLY A 253 5.30 3.42 -1.65
CA GLY A 253 6.63 3.45 -2.25
C GLY A 253 6.83 4.66 -3.16
N PRO A 254 7.80 4.61 -4.11
CA PRO A 254 8.08 5.70 -5.05
C PRO A 254 6.89 6.18 -5.87
N SER A 255 5.91 5.28 -6.13
CA SER A 255 4.67 5.61 -6.82
C SER A 255 3.85 6.71 -6.12
N LEU A 256 4.03 6.89 -4.80
CA LEU A 256 3.32 7.92 -4.02
C LEU A 256 3.59 9.34 -4.50
N ALA A 257 4.78 9.63 -5.02
CA ALA A 257 5.13 10.96 -5.52
C ALA A 257 4.21 11.40 -6.69
N GLY A 258 3.82 10.46 -7.55
CA GLY A 258 2.92 10.71 -8.69
C GLY A 258 1.43 10.45 -8.40
N ALA A 259 1.11 9.80 -7.28
CA ALA A 259 -0.22 9.26 -7.01
C ALA A 259 -1.29 10.37 -6.92
N VAL A 260 -1.02 11.46 -6.20
CA VAL A 260 -1.97 12.59 -6.07
C VAL A 260 -2.44 13.08 -7.44
N GLY A 261 -1.50 13.38 -8.34
CA GLY A 261 -1.82 13.91 -9.67
C GLY A 261 -2.53 12.90 -10.56
N LEU A 262 -2.09 11.63 -10.55
CA LEU A 262 -2.68 10.57 -11.37
C LEU A 262 -4.10 10.24 -10.91
N LEU A 263 -4.28 9.90 -9.64
CA LEU A 263 -5.57 9.51 -9.09
C LEU A 263 -6.59 10.66 -9.19
N SER A 264 -6.18 11.90 -8.90
CA SER A 264 -7.06 13.06 -9.06
C SER A 264 -7.54 13.26 -10.51
N ARG A 265 -6.71 12.96 -11.50
CA ARG A 265 -7.14 13.01 -12.92
C ARG A 265 -8.13 11.89 -13.23
N GLN A 266 -7.84 10.66 -12.81
CA GLN A 266 -8.70 9.51 -13.08
C GLN A 266 -10.08 9.65 -12.41
N LEU A 267 -10.13 10.17 -11.20
CA LEU A 267 -11.37 10.45 -10.47
C LEU A 267 -12.19 11.55 -11.14
N ARG A 268 -11.57 12.65 -11.61
CA ARG A 268 -12.26 13.75 -12.31
C ARG A 268 -12.84 13.36 -13.68
N ILE A 269 -12.18 12.47 -14.41
CA ILE A 269 -12.69 11.98 -15.70
C ILE A 269 -13.98 11.19 -15.50
N ALA A 270 -14.09 10.45 -14.42
CA ALA A 270 -15.25 9.61 -14.13
C ALA A 270 -16.46 10.41 -13.58
N ALA A 271 -16.21 11.54 -12.93
CA ALA A 271 -17.23 12.40 -12.33
C ALA A 271 -16.93 13.88 -12.62
N PRO A 272 -17.08 14.34 -13.87
CA PRO A 272 -16.69 15.70 -14.28
C PRO A 272 -17.53 16.80 -13.63
N ASP A 273 -18.75 16.47 -13.19
CA ASP A 273 -19.73 17.42 -12.64
C ASP A 273 -19.90 17.31 -11.10
N VAL A 274 -19.10 16.51 -10.43
CA VAL A 274 -19.13 16.30 -8.97
C VAL A 274 -18.15 17.22 -8.23
#